data_f0b510103474022ac022b86edc342a45
#
_entry.id   f0b510103474022ac022b86edc342a45
#
_cell.length_a   1.000
_cell.length_b   1.000
_cell.length_c   1.000
_cell.angle_alpha   90.00
_cell.angle_beta   90.00
_cell.angle_gamma   90.00
#
_symmetry.space_group_name_H-M   'P 1'
#
loop_
_entity.id
_entity.type
_entity.pdbx_description
1 polymer ?
#
loop_
_entity_poly.entity_id
_entity_poly.type
_entity_poly.pdbx_seq_one_letter_code
_entity_poly.pdbx_strand_id
1 'polypeptide(L)'
;MEREICKARDQIIKNSRVQVKKGLLVYPSTRPLDRTLEYSSRPFIPGVTGNSKGTYELLMEAGIERIGKTFKSLIDLSEQEMKNLVTSVMLRLSGEEKNQEYFGNLYLVRFFNKIEDAREISAIINACSRMGESGTALMFCLGSANARKKAEKIYVKYRQHIISGLKHIDKNQKIKGREYIIINTKDKIKDTLIGTMASILSFSSVYKEG
;
A
#
# COMPACT_ATOMS: atom_id res chain seq x y z
N MET A 1 22.69 -4.26 12.73
CA MET A 1 21.96 -3.97 11.49
C MET A 1 20.76 -3.05 11.75
N GLU A 2 19.74 -3.39 12.55
CA GLU A 2 18.59 -2.48 12.82
C GLU A 2 18.98 -1.11 13.39
N ARG A 3 19.90 -1.06 14.36
CA ARG A 3 20.39 0.21 14.92
C ARG A 3 21.10 1.11 13.91
N GLU A 4 21.78 0.55 12.92
CA GLU A 4 22.45 1.31 11.86
C GLU A 4 21.46 1.84 10.83
N ILE A 5 20.44 1.04 10.49
CA ILE A 5 19.32 1.47 9.64
C ILE A 5 18.56 2.63 10.29
N CYS A 6 18.30 2.56 11.61
CA CYS A 6 17.67 3.66 12.35
C CYS A 6 18.53 4.94 12.33
N LYS A 7 19.84 4.83 12.54
CA LYS A 7 20.75 5.99 12.48
C LYS A 7 20.79 6.63 11.10
N ALA A 8 20.86 5.81 10.03
CA ALA A 8 20.83 6.31 8.65
C ALA A 8 19.51 7.02 8.33
N ARG A 9 18.37 6.45 8.75
CA ARG A 9 17.04 7.07 8.64
C ARG A 9 17.02 8.44 9.31
N ASP A 10 17.49 8.54 10.55
CA ASP A 10 17.47 9.76 11.35
C ASP A 10 18.36 10.85 10.73
N GLN A 11 19.51 10.47 10.15
CA GLN A 11 20.37 11.39 9.40
C GLN A 11 19.69 11.91 8.12
N ILE A 12 18.99 11.04 7.37
CA ILE A 12 18.28 11.44 6.15
C ILE A 12 17.14 12.41 6.48
N ILE A 13 16.41 12.18 7.59
CA ILE A 13 15.35 13.06 8.06
C ILE A 13 15.94 14.42 8.46
N LYS A 14 17.04 14.45 9.23
CA LYS A 14 17.73 15.68 9.63
C LYS A 14 18.22 16.52 8.47
N ASN A 15 18.60 15.89 7.36
CA ASN A 15 19.08 16.57 6.15
C ASN A 15 17.96 17.15 5.28
N SER A 16 16.73 17.26 5.79
CA SER A 16 15.55 17.85 5.14
C SER A 16 15.18 17.25 3.77
N ARG A 17 15.70 16.07 3.43
CA ARG A 17 15.34 15.35 2.20
C ARG A 17 14.07 14.53 2.32
N VAL A 18 13.67 14.24 3.57
CA VAL A 18 12.46 13.49 3.90
C VAL A 18 11.61 14.34 4.83
N GLN A 19 10.37 14.56 4.45
CA GLN A 19 9.37 15.16 5.31
C GLN A 19 8.63 14.06 6.05
N VAL A 20 8.44 14.23 7.36
CA VAL A 20 7.65 13.30 8.18
C VAL A 20 6.36 14.00 8.58
N LYS A 21 5.24 13.42 8.19
CA LYS A 21 3.90 13.89 8.59
C LYS A 21 3.20 12.76 9.34
N LYS A 22 2.52 13.07 10.44
CA LYS A 22 1.67 12.08 11.11
C LYS A 22 0.33 11.97 10.40
N GLY A 23 -0.17 10.76 10.24
CA GLY A 23 -1.45 10.55 9.58
C GLY A 23 -1.89 9.09 9.56
N LEU A 24 -3.02 8.84 8.92
CA LEU A 24 -3.54 7.51 8.69
C LEU A 24 -2.57 6.70 7.81
N LEU A 25 -2.27 5.47 8.19
CA LEU A 25 -1.30 4.62 7.48
C LEU A 25 -1.88 3.94 6.23
N VAL A 26 -2.72 4.63 5.48
CA VAL A 26 -3.12 4.22 4.14
C VAL A 26 -2.14 4.74 3.09
N TYR A 27 -1.99 4.03 1.98
CA TYR A 27 -1.14 4.51 0.89
C TYR A 27 -1.73 4.16 -0.50
N PRO A 28 -1.32 4.91 -1.51
CA PRO A 28 -0.39 6.05 -1.50
C PRO A 28 -1.01 7.31 -0.88
N SER A 29 -0.26 7.97 -0.01
CA SER A 29 -0.74 9.17 0.71
C SER A 29 -0.83 10.42 -0.15
N THR A 30 -0.27 10.38 -1.35
CA THR A 30 -0.18 11.48 -2.33
C THR A 30 -1.27 11.45 -3.39
N ARG A 31 -2.17 10.47 -3.36
CA ARG A 31 -3.29 10.35 -4.30
C ARG A 31 -4.60 10.78 -3.68
N PRO A 32 -5.63 11.07 -4.50
CA PRO A 32 -6.95 11.42 -4.00
C PRO A 32 -7.48 10.39 -3.00
N LEU A 33 -8.00 10.87 -1.87
CA LEU A 33 -8.41 10.04 -0.73
C LEU A 33 -9.50 9.04 -1.07
N ASP A 34 -10.45 9.42 -1.93
CA ASP A 34 -11.50 8.50 -2.38
C ASP A 34 -10.89 7.23 -2.97
N ARG A 35 -9.89 7.36 -3.83
CA ARG A 35 -9.19 6.22 -4.43
C ARG A 35 -8.31 5.48 -3.43
N THR A 36 -7.62 6.23 -2.57
CA THR A 36 -6.72 5.63 -1.58
C THR A 36 -7.48 4.78 -0.58
N LEU A 37 -8.63 5.22 -0.10
CA LEU A 37 -9.46 4.51 0.86
C LEU A 37 -10.24 3.36 0.21
N GLU A 38 -10.84 3.58 -0.95
CA GLU A 38 -11.59 2.56 -1.69
C GLU A 38 -10.71 1.33 -2.02
N TYR A 39 -9.44 1.56 -2.37
CA TYR A 39 -8.51 0.49 -2.74
C TYR A 39 -7.52 0.12 -1.62
N SER A 40 -7.72 0.62 -0.40
CA SER A 40 -6.92 0.22 0.74
C SER A 40 -7.18 -1.24 1.10
N SER A 41 -6.12 -2.02 1.20
CA SER A 41 -6.20 -3.39 1.72
C SER A 41 -5.66 -3.48 3.15
N ARG A 42 -4.91 -2.47 3.58
CA ARG A 42 -4.36 -2.33 4.93
C ARG A 42 -4.36 -0.85 5.32
N PRO A 43 -5.23 -0.48 6.26
CA PRO A 43 -6.31 -1.27 6.86
C PRO A 43 -7.41 -1.62 5.85
N PHE A 44 -8.04 -2.77 6.03
CA PHE A 44 -9.35 -3.01 5.45
C PHE A 44 -10.37 -2.27 6.30
N ILE A 45 -11.11 -1.34 5.71
CA ILE A 45 -12.07 -0.50 6.44
C ILE A 45 -13.48 -1.00 6.09
N PRO A 46 -14.21 -1.60 7.06
CA PRO A 46 -15.55 -2.10 6.83
C PRO A 46 -16.48 -1.02 6.24
N GLY A 47 -17.21 -1.40 5.19
CA GLY A 47 -18.13 -0.51 4.48
C GLY A 47 -17.48 0.54 3.57
N VAL A 48 -16.13 0.66 3.56
CA VAL A 48 -15.37 1.65 2.78
C VAL A 48 -14.51 0.96 1.72
N THR A 49 -13.70 -0.01 2.14
CA THR A 49 -12.83 -0.75 1.21
C THR A 49 -13.67 -1.49 0.17
N GLY A 50 -13.41 -1.21 -1.11
CA GLY A 50 -14.16 -1.76 -2.24
C GLY A 50 -15.55 -1.15 -2.46
N ASN A 51 -15.91 -0.09 -1.73
CA ASN A 51 -17.21 0.56 -1.80
C ASN A 51 -17.08 2.08 -1.98
N SER A 52 -17.27 2.56 -3.20
CA SER A 52 -17.15 3.99 -3.52
C SER A 52 -18.17 4.86 -2.77
N LYS A 53 -19.40 4.34 -2.53
CA LYS A 53 -20.42 5.07 -1.79
C LYS A 53 -20.03 5.22 -0.32
N GLY A 54 -19.63 4.13 0.32
CA GLY A 54 -19.17 4.16 1.71
C GLY A 54 -17.90 5.00 1.90
N THR A 55 -17.02 5.01 0.91
CA THR A 55 -15.85 5.91 0.91
C THR A 55 -16.27 7.37 0.87
N TYR A 56 -17.23 7.71 0.02
CA TYR A 56 -17.77 9.07 -0.06
C TYR A 56 -18.43 9.50 1.27
N GLU A 57 -19.26 8.63 1.85
CA GLU A 57 -19.92 8.88 3.13
C GLU A 57 -18.91 9.13 4.25
N LEU A 58 -17.85 8.29 4.33
CA LEU A 58 -16.77 8.49 5.31
C LEU A 58 -16.10 9.86 5.16
N LEU A 59 -15.78 10.27 3.92
CA LEU A 59 -15.09 11.53 3.66
C LEU A 59 -15.98 12.73 4.02
N MET A 60 -17.27 12.65 3.73
CA MET A 60 -18.22 13.69 4.11
C MET A 60 -18.40 13.78 5.64
N GLU A 61 -18.49 12.66 6.34
CA GLU A 61 -18.53 12.60 7.81
C GLU A 61 -17.27 13.21 8.44
N ALA A 62 -16.11 13.00 7.84
CA ALA A 62 -14.85 13.58 8.28
C ALA A 62 -14.72 15.09 7.94
N GLY A 63 -15.71 15.68 7.26
CA GLY A 63 -15.68 17.07 6.83
C GLY A 63 -14.65 17.36 5.73
N ILE A 64 -14.32 16.35 4.90
CA ILE A 64 -13.37 16.50 3.82
C ILE A 64 -14.13 16.79 2.52
N GLU A 65 -14.00 18.02 2.04
CA GLU A 65 -14.67 18.46 0.83
C GLU A 65 -13.91 18.09 -0.45
N ARG A 66 -14.66 18.03 -1.55
CA ARG A 66 -14.08 17.90 -2.88
C ARG A 66 -13.44 19.19 -3.35
N ILE A 67 -12.30 19.05 -4.02
CA ILE A 67 -11.69 20.14 -4.80
C ILE A 67 -11.98 19.85 -6.28
N GLY A 68 -12.99 20.53 -6.82
CA GLY A 68 -13.48 20.24 -8.17
C GLY A 68 -14.06 18.82 -8.29
N LYS A 69 -13.44 17.97 -9.13
CA LYS A 69 -13.91 16.59 -9.38
C LYS A 69 -13.27 15.53 -8.47
N THR A 70 -12.28 15.89 -7.66
CA THR A 70 -11.49 14.96 -6.86
C THR A 70 -11.45 15.37 -5.39
N PHE A 71 -11.13 14.47 -4.50
CA PHE A 71 -10.81 14.77 -3.11
C PHE A 71 -9.34 15.18 -2.95
N LYS A 72 -9.02 15.88 -1.86
CA LYS A 72 -7.65 16.11 -1.42
C LYS A 72 -6.91 14.78 -1.26
N SER A 73 -5.58 14.83 -1.34
CA SER A 73 -4.75 13.70 -0.90
C SER A 73 -4.58 13.71 0.62
N LEU A 74 -4.14 12.60 1.19
CA LEU A 74 -3.92 12.49 2.63
C LEU A 74 -2.91 13.53 3.15
N ILE A 75 -1.90 13.84 2.35
CA ILE A 75 -0.85 14.81 2.73
C ILE A 75 -1.33 16.25 2.68
N ASP A 76 -2.40 16.56 1.98
CA ASP A 76 -2.96 17.90 1.84
C ASP A 76 -4.01 18.22 2.89
N LEU A 77 -4.35 17.26 3.76
CA LEU A 77 -5.29 17.48 4.85
C LEU A 77 -4.69 18.41 5.91
N SER A 78 -5.54 19.28 6.44
CA SER A 78 -5.26 20.01 7.68
C SER A 78 -5.20 19.06 8.87
N GLU A 79 -4.66 19.52 9.99
CA GLU A 79 -4.60 18.71 11.22
C GLU A 79 -6.00 18.31 11.72
N GLN A 80 -6.98 19.20 11.58
CA GLN A 80 -8.35 18.93 11.99
C GLN A 80 -9.02 17.90 11.08
N GLU A 81 -8.89 18.05 9.75
CA GLU A 81 -9.40 17.07 8.79
C GLU A 81 -8.75 15.69 9.00
N MET A 82 -7.45 15.65 9.29
CA MET A 82 -6.74 14.41 9.60
C MET A 82 -7.28 13.76 10.89
N LYS A 83 -7.49 14.53 11.94
CA LYS A 83 -8.08 14.02 13.20
C LYS A 83 -9.48 13.44 12.96
N ASN A 84 -10.33 14.18 12.27
CA ASN A 84 -11.69 13.73 11.94
C ASN A 84 -11.66 12.44 11.13
N LEU A 85 -10.83 12.37 10.09
CA LEU A 85 -10.67 11.18 9.25
C LEU A 85 -10.23 9.97 10.08
N VAL A 86 -9.20 10.13 10.91
CA VAL A 86 -8.70 9.06 11.78
C VAL A 86 -9.80 8.60 12.72
N THR A 87 -10.53 9.51 13.35
CA THR A 87 -11.65 9.18 14.24
C THR A 87 -12.73 8.39 13.51
N SER A 88 -13.18 8.83 12.34
CA SER A 88 -14.21 8.16 11.55
C SER A 88 -13.76 6.77 11.08
N VAL A 89 -12.48 6.60 10.73
CA VAL A 89 -11.90 5.30 10.38
C VAL A 89 -11.82 4.39 11.60
N MET A 90 -11.33 4.89 12.74
CA MET A 90 -11.20 4.10 13.97
C MET A 90 -12.54 3.62 14.49
N LEU A 91 -13.61 4.41 14.37
CA LEU A 91 -14.96 4.00 14.72
C LEU A 91 -15.46 2.81 13.86
N ARG A 92 -15.09 2.76 12.58
CA ARG A 92 -15.42 1.63 11.69
C ARG A 92 -14.57 0.39 11.94
N LEU A 93 -13.36 0.57 12.46
CA LEU A 93 -12.44 -0.50 12.83
C LEU A 93 -12.68 -1.01 14.26
N SER A 94 -13.55 -0.35 15.05
CA SER A 94 -13.87 -0.76 16.42
C SER A 94 -14.51 -2.15 16.44
N GLY A 95 -13.72 -3.17 16.70
CA GLY A 95 -14.07 -4.59 16.69
C GLY A 95 -13.05 -5.50 16.02
N GLU A 96 -12.21 -4.97 15.16
CA GLU A 96 -11.16 -5.73 14.48
C GLU A 96 -9.78 -5.42 15.07
N GLU A 97 -9.06 -6.46 15.45
CA GLU A 97 -7.64 -6.52 15.88
C GLU A 97 -7.07 -5.27 16.57
N LYS A 98 -7.11 -5.28 17.90
CA LYS A 98 -6.53 -4.24 18.80
C LYS A 98 -5.01 -3.99 18.65
N ASN A 99 -4.31 -4.69 17.76
CA ASN A 99 -2.84 -4.70 17.67
C ASN A 99 -2.26 -4.06 16.40
N GLN A 100 -3.06 -3.44 15.54
CA GLN A 100 -2.53 -2.77 14.35
C GLN A 100 -2.47 -1.26 14.56
N GLU A 101 -1.29 -0.68 14.35
CA GLU A 101 -1.12 0.77 14.30
C GLU A 101 -1.67 1.29 12.96
N TYR A 102 -2.83 1.92 12.97
CA TYR A 102 -3.43 2.55 11.79
C TYR A 102 -3.05 4.01 11.61
N PHE A 103 -2.40 4.59 12.61
CA PHE A 103 -1.94 5.97 12.63
C PHE A 103 -0.45 6.02 12.97
N GLY A 104 0.32 6.81 12.21
CA GLY A 104 1.76 6.86 12.40
C GLY A 104 2.45 7.84 11.47
N ASN A 105 3.75 7.66 11.27
CA ASN A 105 4.57 8.52 10.44
C ASN A 105 4.44 8.18 8.96
N LEU A 106 4.11 9.18 8.17
CA LEU A 106 4.17 9.17 6.71
C LEU A 106 5.51 9.77 6.29
N TYR A 107 6.30 9.02 5.57
CA TYR A 107 7.59 9.46 5.06
C TYR A 107 7.45 9.93 3.63
N LEU A 108 7.60 11.23 3.42
CA LEU A 108 7.43 11.89 2.13
C LEU A 108 8.80 12.32 1.63
N VAL A 109 9.11 11.96 0.40
CA VAL A 109 10.39 12.26 -0.24
C VAL A 109 10.16 13.11 -1.48
N ARG A 110 11.06 14.05 -1.74
CA ARG A 110 11.08 14.77 -3.01
C ARG A 110 11.80 13.91 -4.04
N PHE A 111 11.02 13.40 -5.00
CA PHE A 111 11.52 12.52 -6.05
C PHE A 111 10.98 12.98 -7.41
N PHE A 112 11.84 13.15 -8.39
CA PHE A 112 11.49 13.75 -9.70
C PHE A 112 10.71 15.06 -9.59
N ASN A 113 11.13 15.96 -8.72
CA ASN A 113 10.49 17.26 -8.45
C ASN A 113 9.05 17.18 -7.92
N LYS A 114 8.62 16.01 -7.44
CA LYS A 114 7.33 15.80 -6.77
C LYS A 114 7.54 15.28 -5.36
N ILE A 115 6.58 15.57 -4.50
CA ILE A 115 6.51 14.93 -3.19
C ILE A 115 5.80 13.59 -3.39
N GLU A 116 6.45 12.52 -2.96
CA GLU A 116 5.95 11.15 -3.12
C GLU A 116 6.03 10.39 -1.79
N ASP A 117 5.13 9.46 -1.59
CA ASP A 117 5.15 8.54 -0.45
C ASP A 117 6.28 7.52 -0.63
N ALA A 118 7.21 7.45 0.32
CA ALA A 118 8.35 6.54 0.27
C ALA A 118 7.92 5.08 0.11
N ARG A 119 6.73 4.71 0.62
CA ARG A 119 6.18 3.36 0.47
C ARG A 119 5.78 3.06 -0.98
N GLU A 120 5.26 4.06 -1.71
CA GLU A 120 4.93 3.89 -3.13
C GLU A 120 6.19 3.70 -3.97
N ILE A 121 7.22 4.51 -3.71
CA ILE A 121 8.54 4.35 -4.36
C ILE A 121 9.11 2.96 -4.09
N SER A 122 9.10 2.52 -2.83
CA SER A 122 9.56 1.20 -2.42
C SER A 122 8.79 0.07 -3.12
N ALA A 123 7.45 0.22 -3.26
CA ALA A 123 6.61 -0.76 -3.95
C ALA A 123 6.96 -0.87 -5.45
N ILE A 124 7.24 0.25 -6.11
CA ILE A 124 7.66 0.28 -7.52
C ILE A 124 9.02 -0.41 -7.68
N ILE A 125 10.00 -0.10 -6.82
CA ILE A 125 11.34 -0.72 -6.84
C ILE A 125 11.22 -2.24 -6.64
N ASN A 126 10.46 -2.67 -5.64
CA ASN A 126 10.22 -4.09 -5.35
C ASN A 126 9.55 -4.81 -6.53
N ALA A 127 8.58 -4.17 -7.19
CA ALA A 127 7.94 -4.72 -8.37
C ALA A 127 8.92 -4.92 -9.52
N CYS A 128 9.78 -3.94 -9.80
CA CYS A 128 10.83 -4.07 -10.81
C CYS A 128 11.78 -5.24 -10.50
N SER A 129 12.23 -5.36 -9.26
CA SER A 129 13.08 -6.46 -8.82
C SER A 129 12.40 -7.83 -9.03
N ARG A 130 11.16 -7.99 -8.57
CA ARG A 130 10.40 -9.25 -8.70
C ARG A 130 10.02 -9.60 -10.14
N MET A 131 9.96 -8.61 -11.01
CA MET A 131 9.70 -8.82 -12.44
C MET A 131 10.97 -9.13 -13.25
N GLY A 132 12.15 -9.13 -12.61
CA GLY A 132 13.46 -9.38 -13.25
C GLY A 132 14.04 -8.13 -13.92
N GLU A 133 13.56 -6.96 -13.58
CA GLU A 133 13.94 -5.67 -14.17
C GLU A 133 14.77 -4.80 -13.20
N SER A 134 15.73 -5.42 -12.53
CA SER A 134 16.58 -4.77 -11.51
C SER A 134 17.36 -3.58 -12.05
N GLY A 135 17.83 -3.64 -13.32
CA GLY A 135 18.46 -2.51 -13.99
C GLY A 135 17.52 -1.29 -14.11
N THR A 136 16.23 -1.52 -14.38
CA THR A 136 15.23 -0.45 -14.40
C THR A 136 15.02 0.13 -13.00
N ALA A 137 15.00 -0.70 -11.95
CA ALA A 137 14.92 -0.26 -10.56
C ALA A 137 16.10 0.64 -10.18
N LEU A 138 17.32 0.24 -10.54
CA LEU A 138 18.52 1.02 -10.27
C LEU A 138 18.48 2.39 -10.99
N MET A 139 18.19 2.40 -12.28
CA MET A 139 18.09 3.65 -13.05
C MET A 139 16.96 4.55 -12.55
N PHE A 140 15.86 3.98 -12.06
CA PHE A 140 14.79 4.72 -11.39
C PHE A 140 15.29 5.40 -10.12
N CYS A 141 16.03 4.69 -9.26
CA CYS A 141 16.63 5.27 -8.06
C CYS A 141 17.64 6.38 -8.38
N LEU A 142 18.35 6.26 -9.49
CA LEU A 142 19.29 7.29 -9.98
C LEU A 142 18.61 8.49 -10.65
N GLY A 143 17.29 8.54 -10.69
CA GLY A 143 16.54 9.71 -11.17
C GLY A 143 16.34 9.76 -12.69
N SER A 144 16.48 8.65 -13.41
CA SER A 144 16.21 8.60 -14.85
C SER A 144 14.72 8.70 -15.16
N ALA A 145 14.29 9.75 -15.86
CA ALA A 145 12.89 9.96 -16.25
C ALA A 145 12.35 8.84 -17.15
N ASN A 146 13.16 8.27 -18.02
CA ASN A 146 12.78 7.14 -18.86
C ASN A 146 12.58 5.87 -18.03
N ALA A 147 13.47 5.63 -17.04
CA ALA A 147 13.33 4.51 -16.13
C ALA A 147 12.07 4.65 -15.26
N ARG A 148 11.69 5.87 -14.85
CA ARG A 148 10.45 6.13 -14.14
C ARG A 148 9.23 5.62 -14.93
N LYS A 149 9.07 6.04 -16.17
CA LYS A 149 7.95 5.61 -17.03
C LYS A 149 7.93 4.09 -17.21
N LYS A 150 9.12 3.47 -17.36
CA LYS A 150 9.24 2.02 -17.47
C LYS A 150 8.86 1.32 -16.15
N ALA A 151 9.38 1.80 -15.03
CA ALA A 151 9.12 1.24 -13.70
C ALA A 151 7.62 1.29 -13.33
N GLU A 152 6.92 2.40 -13.62
CA GLU A 152 5.48 2.52 -13.43
C GLU A 152 4.69 1.50 -14.26
N LYS A 153 5.07 1.27 -15.52
CA LYS A 153 4.47 0.23 -16.37
C LYS A 153 4.72 -1.18 -15.81
N ILE A 154 5.92 -1.43 -15.30
CA ILE A 154 6.27 -2.71 -14.67
C ILE A 154 5.43 -2.91 -13.40
N TYR A 155 5.25 -1.88 -12.60
CA TYR A 155 4.41 -1.93 -11.40
C TYR A 155 2.95 -2.29 -11.71
N VAL A 156 2.38 -1.71 -12.77
CA VAL A 156 1.02 -2.07 -13.23
C VAL A 156 0.96 -3.54 -13.64
N LYS A 157 1.92 -4.03 -14.45
CA LYS A 157 2.01 -5.44 -14.85
C LYS A 157 2.17 -6.37 -13.63
N TYR A 158 3.04 -5.99 -12.69
CA TYR A 158 3.24 -6.74 -11.45
C TYR A 158 1.90 -6.92 -10.70
N ARG A 159 1.14 -5.84 -10.52
CA ARG A 159 -0.19 -5.91 -9.87
C ARG A 159 -1.16 -6.81 -10.63
N GLN A 160 -1.18 -6.74 -11.96
CA GLN A 160 -2.00 -7.63 -12.79
C GLN A 160 -1.61 -9.10 -12.61
N HIS A 161 -0.32 -9.40 -12.54
CA HIS A 161 0.15 -10.77 -12.25
C HIS A 161 -0.26 -11.26 -10.86
N ILE A 162 -0.18 -10.41 -9.84
CA ILE A 162 -0.66 -10.76 -8.51
C ILE A 162 -2.16 -11.08 -8.54
N ILE A 163 -2.99 -10.20 -9.10
CA ILE A 163 -4.45 -10.40 -9.18
C ILE A 163 -4.79 -11.68 -9.97
N SER A 164 -4.16 -11.88 -11.12
CA SER A 164 -4.35 -13.06 -11.96
C SER A 164 -3.93 -14.34 -11.22
N GLY A 165 -2.78 -14.30 -10.53
CA GLY A 165 -2.29 -15.42 -9.75
C GLY A 165 -3.19 -15.78 -8.57
N LEU A 166 -3.69 -14.81 -7.82
CA LEU A 166 -4.64 -15.04 -6.74
C LEU A 166 -5.94 -15.67 -7.26
N LYS A 167 -6.50 -15.16 -8.37
CA LYS A 167 -7.67 -15.76 -9.02
C LYS A 167 -7.41 -17.21 -9.49
N HIS A 168 -6.19 -17.50 -9.94
CA HIS A 168 -5.81 -18.86 -10.32
C HIS A 168 -5.74 -19.77 -9.08
N ILE A 169 -5.16 -19.31 -7.98
CA ILE A 169 -5.08 -20.02 -6.71
C ILE A 169 -6.48 -20.36 -6.18
N ASP A 170 -7.42 -19.43 -6.25
CA ASP A 170 -8.79 -19.65 -5.77
C ASP A 170 -9.50 -20.80 -6.50
N LYS A 171 -9.20 -20.98 -7.78
CA LYS A 171 -9.81 -22.02 -8.64
C LYS A 171 -9.13 -23.39 -8.53
N ASN A 172 -7.94 -23.47 -7.94
CA ASN A 172 -7.18 -24.72 -7.86
C ASN A 172 -7.50 -25.52 -6.60
N GLN A 173 -7.28 -26.82 -6.71
CA GLN A 173 -7.35 -27.72 -5.56
C GLN A 173 -6.29 -27.33 -4.51
N LYS A 174 -6.71 -27.30 -3.25
CA LYS A 174 -5.90 -27.00 -2.09
C LYS A 174 -5.83 -28.23 -1.22
N ILE A 175 -4.63 -28.64 -0.85
CA ILE A 175 -4.43 -29.72 0.12
C ILE A 175 -4.40 -29.08 1.50
N LYS A 176 -5.42 -29.38 2.32
CA LYS A 176 -5.52 -28.84 3.67
C LYS A 176 -5.00 -29.88 4.68
N GLY A 177 -4.02 -29.47 5.49
CA GLY A 177 -3.61 -30.16 6.72
C GLY A 177 -4.19 -29.45 7.95
N ARG A 178 -3.76 -29.87 9.15
CA ARG A 178 -4.24 -29.26 10.41
C ARG A 178 -3.79 -27.80 10.55
N GLU A 179 -2.55 -27.49 10.17
CA GLU A 179 -1.93 -26.17 10.41
C GLU A 179 -1.29 -25.62 9.12
N TYR A 180 -1.56 -26.21 7.97
CA TYR A 180 -0.99 -25.78 6.71
C TYR A 180 -1.93 -26.02 5.53
N ILE A 181 -1.72 -25.23 4.49
CA ILE A 181 -2.41 -25.38 3.20
C ILE A 181 -1.34 -25.44 2.11
N ILE A 182 -1.33 -26.50 1.32
CA ILE A 182 -0.45 -26.63 0.17
C ILE A 182 -1.23 -26.27 -1.10
N ILE A 183 -0.68 -25.31 -1.85
CA ILE A 183 -1.23 -24.86 -3.12
C ILE A 183 -0.17 -25.06 -4.20
N ASN A 184 -0.41 -26.02 -5.09
CA ASN A 184 0.47 -26.23 -6.23
C ASN A 184 -0.01 -25.37 -7.41
N THR A 185 0.74 -24.33 -7.71
CA THR A 185 0.43 -23.40 -8.82
C THR A 185 0.94 -23.90 -10.16
N LYS A 186 1.67 -25.03 -10.19
CA LYS A 186 2.43 -25.50 -11.36
C LYS A 186 3.23 -24.32 -11.94
N ASP A 187 3.52 -24.31 -13.21
CA ASP A 187 4.30 -23.24 -13.86
C ASP A 187 3.46 -22.00 -14.25
N LYS A 188 2.28 -21.83 -13.64
CA LYS A 188 1.36 -20.73 -13.99
C LYS A 188 1.71 -19.39 -13.30
N ILE A 189 2.49 -19.43 -12.24
CA ILE A 189 2.89 -18.25 -11.46
C ILE A 189 4.41 -18.21 -11.40
N LYS A 190 4.99 -17.03 -11.65
CA LYS A 190 6.44 -16.82 -11.54
C LYS A 190 6.90 -17.06 -10.11
N ASP A 191 8.00 -17.78 -9.91
CA ASP A 191 8.60 -18.09 -8.59
C ASP A 191 8.81 -16.85 -7.74
N THR A 192 9.27 -15.76 -8.36
CA THR A 192 9.51 -14.47 -7.69
C THR A 192 8.24 -13.83 -7.09
N LEU A 193 7.04 -14.28 -7.49
CA LEU A 193 5.75 -13.76 -7.02
C LEU A 193 5.09 -14.67 -5.97
N ILE A 194 5.50 -15.93 -5.89
CA ILE A 194 4.90 -16.93 -4.98
C ILE A 194 4.94 -16.45 -3.52
N GLY A 195 6.10 -15.97 -3.05
CA GLY A 195 6.25 -15.48 -1.68
C GLY A 195 5.33 -14.28 -1.36
N THR A 196 5.11 -13.39 -2.33
CA THR A 196 4.15 -12.27 -2.16
C THR A 196 2.72 -12.77 -2.06
N MET A 197 2.34 -13.74 -2.90
CA MET A 197 1.00 -14.31 -2.88
C MET A 197 0.75 -15.11 -1.61
N ALA A 198 1.72 -15.90 -1.16
CA ALA A 198 1.65 -16.61 0.11
C ALA A 198 1.44 -15.66 1.28
N SER A 199 2.18 -14.54 1.33
CA SER A 199 1.99 -13.51 2.35
C SER A 199 0.58 -12.87 2.29
N ILE A 200 0.06 -12.60 1.10
CA ILE A 200 -1.31 -12.04 0.96
C ILE A 200 -2.35 -13.05 1.47
N LEU A 201 -2.20 -14.33 1.12
CA LEU A 201 -3.13 -15.36 1.51
C LEU A 201 -3.09 -15.62 3.02
N SER A 202 -1.92 -15.62 3.65
CA SER A 202 -1.77 -15.85 5.09
C SER A 202 -2.45 -14.77 5.96
N PHE A 203 -2.68 -13.59 5.40
CA PHE A 203 -3.44 -12.52 6.06
C PHE A 203 -4.94 -12.51 5.72
N SER A 204 -5.38 -13.35 4.79
CA SER A 204 -6.80 -13.48 4.45
C SER A 204 -7.52 -14.28 5.52
N SER A 205 -8.71 -13.80 5.95
CA SER A 205 -9.56 -14.49 6.92
C SER A 205 -9.90 -15.93 6.50
N VAL A 206 -10.02 -16.17 5.20
CA VAL A 206 -10.30 -17.51 4.62
C VAL A 206 -9.23 -18.54 4.97
N TYR A 207 -8.02 -18.13 5.33
CA TYR A 207 -6.88 -19.00 5.63
C TYR A 207 -6.40 -18.89 7.08
N LYS A 208 -7.06 -18.05 7.91
CA LYS A 208 -6.73 -17.89 9.34
C LYS A 208 -7.40 -18.93 10.25
N GLU A 209 -8.40 -19.65 9.75
CA GLU A 209 -9.17 -20.65 10.50
C GLU A 209 -8.69 -22.09 10.24
N GLY A 210 -7.42 -22.26 9.98
CA GLY A 210 -6.78 -23.58 9.80
C GLY A 210 -5.68 -23.82 10.77
#